data_db81ff50393dfe34f6d23af8af42be1f
#
_entry.id   db81ff50393dfe34f6d23af8af42be1f
#
_cell.length_a   1.000
_cell.length_b   1.000
_cell.length_c   1.000
_cell.angle_alpha   90.00
_cell.angle_beta   90.00
_cell.angle_gamma   90.00
#
_symmetry.space_group_name_H-M   'P 1'
#
loop_
_entity.id
_entity.type
_entity.pdbx_description
1 polymer ?
#
loop_
_entity_poly.entity_id
_entity_poly.type
_entity_poly.pdbx_seq_one_letter_code
_entity_poly.pdbx_strand_id
1 'polypeptide(L)'
;MSQNEVKPTAPTGPLAGVRVLELSQIMAGPTCGLMLADMGADVIKIEKLPKGDDSRGYQDPQINGVSAPFLILNRNKRGLGLDLKNPKGADVLKRMVAKADVLTENYRRGTMEKLGVGYDVLKTVNPGLIYAVVSGYGRTGPLADKGGFDLIAQGFGGLMSITGHPGGPPAKTGNPVSDINAGILSCLGVLAALIERGKSGRGQIVDTSLMEAAMQQTYWQAAMFFATGVSAGPGGSAHPLTAPYQAFKTANGYLNIGGANQANWERVAETLGHPEWKTDPRFENNTIRLANREVLERLIEAELIHKTTAEWIAVFDKTGVPAGPVHTIEEALTHPQALAREMVVESVHPQAGLVKGVGFPVKFSEQPRTPAMPAPGLGQHTVQVLREFGFRDDEITDLVSDKVVLDAS
;
A
#
# COMPACT_ATOMS: atom_id res chain seq x y z
N MET A 1 5.62 -39.10 16.28
CA MET A 1 6.29 -37.84 16.57
C MET A 1 5.19 -36.80 16.67
N SER A 2 4.93 -36.29 17.87
CA SER A 2 3.83 -35.38 18.15
C SER A 2 4.04 -34.06 17.36
N GLN A 3 3.09 -33.72 16.52
CA GLN A 3 3.01 -32.38 15.91
C GLN A 3 2.77 -31.40 17.08
N ASN A 4 3.78 -30.60 17.39
CA ASN A 4 3.58 -29.41 18.22
C ASN A 4 2.70 -28.46 17.44
N GLU A 5 1.39 -28.48 17.70
CA GLU A 5 0.50 -27.38 17.32
C GLU A 5 1.02 -26.12 18.02
N VAL A 6 1.68 -25.26 17.26
CA VAL A 6 1.97 -23.90 17.70
C VAL A 6 0.61 -23.21 17.85
N LYS A 7 0.07 -23.14 19.07
CA LYS A 7 -1.12 -22.35 19.35
C LYS A 7 -0.83 -20.92 18.86
N PRO A 8 -1.71 -20.35 18.01
CA PRO A 8 -1.53 -18.98 17.60
C PRO A 8 -1.46 -18.10 18.86
N THR A 9 -0.33 -17.45 19.06
CA THR A 9 -0.21 -16.42 20.08
C THR A 9 -1.24 -15.34 19.78
N ALA A 10 -1.97 -14.87 20.80
CA ALA A 10 -2.94 -13.80 20.61
C ALA A 10 -2.28 -12.63 19.87
N PRO A 11 -2.99 -11.98 18.93
CA PRO A 11 -2.46 -10.84 18.20
C PRO A 11 -1.93 -9.79 19.18
N THR A 12 -0.69 -9.35 18.98
CA THR A 12 -0.04 -8.32 19.78
C THR A 12 0.11 -7.07 18.95
N GLY A 13 0.00 -5.90 19.56
CA GLY A 13 0.13 -4.63 18.86
C GLY A 13 -0.93 -3.60 19.26
N PRO A 14 -0.85 -2.37 18.73
CA PRO A 14 -1.74 -1.29 19.15
C PRO A 14 -3.22 -1.52 18.81
N LEU A 15 -3.53 -2.45 17.89
CA LEU A 15 -4.90 -2.83 17.54
C LEU A 15 -5.32 -4.20 18.10
N ALA A 16 -4.60 -4.75 19.09
CA ALA A 16 -5.00 -5.99 19.73
C ALA A 16 -6.44 -5.86 20.27
N GLY A 17 -7.30 -6.84 19.94
CA GLY A 17 -8.73 -6.84 20.30
C GLY A 17 -9.66 -6.16 19.28
N VAL A 18 -9.15 -5.44 18.30
CA VAL A 18 -9.95 -4.92 17.19
C VAL A 18 -10.23 -6.04 16.18
N ARG A 19 -11.51 -6.25 15.85
CA ARG A 19 -11.99 -7.24 14.85
C ARG A 19 -12.37 -6.58 13.54
N VAL A 20 -11.77 -7.03 12.45
CA VAL A 20 -12.00 -6.52 11.10
C VAL A 20 -12.57 -7.61 10.20
N LEU A 21 -13.70 -7.34 9.56
CA LEU A 21 -14.28 -8.17 8.51
C LEU A 21 -13.87 -7.59 7.15
N GLU A 22 -12.97 -8.26 6.45
CA GLU A 22 -12.47 -7.80 5.16
C GLU A 22 -13.17 -8.52 4.01
N LEU A 23 -14.04 -7.80 3.29
CA LEU A 23 -14.71 -8.28 2.08
C LEU A 23 -14.02 -7.82 0.80
N SER A 24 -12.94 -7.08 0.93
CA SER A 24 -12.18 -6.52 -0.19
C SER A 24 -11.34 -7.58 -0.91
N GLN A 25 -10.97 -7.30 -2.16
CA GLN A 25 -10.18 -8.19 -3.00
C GLN A 25 -9.09 -7.44 -3.77
N ILE A 26 -8.13 -8.16 -4.28
CA ILE A 26 -6.98 -7.74 -5.12
C ILE A 26 -5.98 -6.90 -4.32
N MET A 27 -6.04 -5.52 -4.37
CA MET A 27 -4.94 -4.70 -3.89
C MET A 27 -5.38 -3.66 -2.84
N ALA A 28 -6.21 -2.68 -3.19
CA ALA A 28 -6.42 -1.49 -2.36
C ALA A 28 -7.04 -1.79 -0.99
N GLY A 29 -8.15 -2.50 -0.96
CA GLY A 29 -8.77 -2.94 0.30
C GLY A 29 -7.90 -3.93 1.08
N PRO A 30 -7.33 -4.98 0.45
CA PRO A 30 -6.39 -5.88 1.12
C PRO A 30 -5.14 -5.21 1.68
N THR A 31 -4.67 -4.10 1.09
CA THR A 31 -3.60 -3.27 1.68
C THR A 31 -4.04 -2.64 3.01
N CYS A 32 -5.26 -2.10 3.08
CA CYS A 32 -5.84 -1.60 4.33
C CYS A 32 -5.89 -2.71 5.39
N GLY A 33 -6.46 -3.87 5.05
CA GLY A 33 -6.56 -5.00 5.97
C GLY A 33 -5.18 -5.53 6.41
N LEU A 34 -4.19 -5.58 5.51
CA LEU A 34 -2.83 -5.97 5.85
C LEU A 34 -2.20 -5.01 6.87
N MET A 35 -2.37 -3.70 6.70
CA MET A 35 -1.83 -2.71 7.64
C MET A 35 -2.50 -2.84 9.02
N LEU A 36 -3.82 -3.04 9.06
CA LEU A 36 -4.54 -3.29 10.32
C LEU A 36 -4.07 -4.59 10.99
N ALA A 37 -3.86 -5.66 10.22
CA ALA A 37 -3.35 -6.94 10.72
C ALA A 37 -1.91 -6.82 11.25
N ASP A 38 -1.04 -6.10 10.54
CA ASP A 38 0.34 -5.85 10.98
C ASP A 38 0.42 -5.02 12.27
N MET A 39 -0.62 -4.26 12.59
CA MET A 39 -0.80 -3.56 13.87
C MET A 39 -1.51 -4.39 14.94
N GLY A 40 -1.81 -5.66 14.67
CA GLY A 40 -2.37 -6.59 15.66
C GLY A 40 -3.90 -6.70 15.67
N ALA A 41 -4.60 -6.15 14.67
CA ALA A 41 -6.04 -6.41 14.52
C ALA A 41 -6.30 -7.87 14.08
N ASP A 42 -7.40 -8.45 14.55
CA ASP A 42 -7.91 -9.74 14.08
C ASP A 42 -8.66 -9.53 12.76
N VAL A 43 -7.96 -9.69 11.65
CA VAL A 43 -8.52 -9.48 10.30
C VAL A 43 -9.02 -10.79 9.71
N ILE A 44 -10.33 -10.87 9.51
CA ILE A 44 -10.99 -12.02 8.89
C ILE A 44 -11.31 -11.66 7.44
N LYS A 45 -10.57 -12.28 6.53
CA LYS A 45 -10.81 -12.15 5.09
C LYS A 45 -11.98 -13.02 4.68
N ILE A 46 -13.09 -12.39 4.35
CA ILE A 46 -14.31 -13.04 3.89
C ILE A 46 -14.30 -13.09 2.36
N GLU A 47 -14.25 -14.28 1.82
CA GLU A 47 -14.08 -14.50 0.39
C GLU A 47 -15.30 -15.14 -0.26
N LYS A 48 -15.61 -14.66 -1.46
CA LYS A 48 -16.71 -15.22 -2.29
C LYS A 48 -16.43 -16.66 -2.68
N LEU A 49 -17.47 -17.49 -2.72
CA LEU A 49 -17.38 -18.87 -3.19
C LEU A 49 -17.73 -18.99 -4.68
N PRO A 50 -17.20 -19.97 -5.41
CA PRO A 50 -16.19 -20.96 -4.96
C PRO A 50 -14.73 -20.53 -5.16
N LYS A 51 -14.45 -19.38 -5.76
CA LYS A 51 -13.10 -19.03 -6.27
C LYS A 51 -12.26 -18.15 -5.32
N GLY A 52 -12.87 -17.54 -4.33
CA GLY A 52 -12.19 -16.61 -3.43
C GLY A 52 -11.87 -15.25 -4.07
N ASP A 53 -10.83 -14.62 -3.55
CA ASP A 53 -10.26 -13.38 -4.08
C ASP A 53 -9.70 -13.60 -5.49
N ASP A 54 -9.95 -12.68 -6.41
CA ASP A 54 -9.51 -12.80 -7.80
C ASP A 54 -7.97 -12.87 -7.91
N SER A 55 -7.23 -12.32 -6.94
CA SER A 55 -5.77 -12.43 -6.88
C SER A 55 -5.26 -13.86 -6.64
N ARG A 56 -6.10 -14.79 -6.15
CA ARG A 56 -5.75 -16.22 -6.09
C ARG A 56 -5.58 -16.84 -7.48
N GLY A 57 -6.25 -16.28 -8.48
CA GLY A 57 -6.23 -16.75 -9.87
C GLY A 57 -5.01 -16.32 -10.69
N TYR A 58 -4.11 -15.50 -10.16
CA TYR A 58 -2.92 -15.09 -10.90
C TYR A 58 -1.97 -16.27 -11.10
N GLN A 59 -1.69 -16.57 -12.36
CA GLN A 59 -0.89 -17.73 -12.75
C GLN A 59 0.62 -17.48 -12.66
N ASP A 60 1.05 -16.20 -12.68
CA ASP A 60 2.45 -15.81 -12.63
C ASP A 60 2.60 -14.42 -11.99
N PRO A 61 3.49 -14.23 -11.00
CA PRO A 61 4.34 -15.28 -10.38
C PRO A 61 3.60 -16.11 -9.32
N GLN A 62 4.01 -17.39 -9.19
CA GLN A 62 3.53 -18.33 -8.17
C GLN A 62 4.68 -18.87 -7.32
N ILE A 63 4.37 -19.26 -6.08
CA ILE A 63 5.25 -20.00 -5.19
C ILE A 63 4.58 -21.38 -4.93
N ASN A 64 5.15 -22.44 -5.47
CA ASN A 64 4.59 -23.79 -5.37
C ASN A 64 3.08 -23.88 -5.71
N GLY A 65 2.67 -23.23 -6.81
CA GLY A 65 1.30 -23.24 -7.30
C GLY A 65 0.34 -22.30 -6.57
N VAL A 66 0.83 -21.43 -5.68
CA VAL A 66 0.03 -20.39 -5.00
C VAL A 66 0.43 -19.01 -5.50
N SER A 67 -0.54 -18.17 -5.83
CA SER A 67 -0.31 -16.80 -6.30
C SER A 67 0.55 -16.00 -5.32
N ALA A 68 1.71 -15.54 -5.75
CA ALA A 68 2.62 -14.73 -4.91
C ALA A 68 1.99 -13.39 -4.49
N PRO A 69 1.28 -12.62 -5.35
CA PRO A 69 0.58 -11.42 -4.93
C PRO A 69 -0.45 -11.67 -3.83
N PHE A 70 -1.21 -12.78 -3.89
CA PHE A 70 -2.14 -13.13 -2.83
C PHE A 70 -1.42 -13.40 -1.51
N LEU A 71 -0.34 -14.18 -1.54
CA LEU A 71 0.44 -14.54 -0.35
C LEU A 71 1.00 -13.31 0.37
N ILE A 72 1.52 -12.34 -0.38
CA ILE A 72 2.15 -11.14 0.20
C ILE A 72 1.11 -10.20 0.83
N LEU A 73 -0.04 -10.01 0.17
CA LEU A 73 -1.06 -9.06 0.59
C LEU A 73 -1.98 -9.57 1.70
N ASN A 74 -2.01 -10.89 1.92
CA ASN A 74 -2.98 -11.48 2.83
C ASN A 74 -2.33 -12.22 4.02
N ARG A 75 -1.04 -12.01 4.28
CA ARG A 75 -0.42 -12.49 5.53
C ARG A 75 -1.12 -11.85 6.75
N ASN A 76 -1.02 -12.50 7.89
CA ASN A 76 -1.62 -12.07 9.17
C ASN A 76 -3.16 -12.01 9.15
N LYS A 77 -3.82 -12.59 8.13
CA LYS A 77 -5.29 -12.65 8.06
C LYS A 77 -5.78 -14.08 8.27
N ARG A 78 -7.01 -14.22 8.73
CA ARG A 78 -7.72 -15.50 8.79
C ARG A 78 -8.73 -15.58 7.64
N GLY A 79 -8.83 -16.71 6.94
CA GLY A 79 -9.69 -16.88 5.78
C GLY A 79 -11.03 -17.54 6.11
N LEU A 80 -12.12 -16.96 5.66
CA LEU A 80 -13.48 -17.46 5.74
C LEU A 80 -14.12 -17.44 4.34
N GLY A 81 -14.60 -18.58 3.86
CA GLY A 81 -15.35 -18.68 2.60
C GLY A 81 -16.85 -18.52 2.83
N LEU A 82 -17.50 -17.54 2.17
CA LEU A 82 -18.90 -17.21 2.37
C LEU A 82 -19.61 -16.84 1.07
N ASP A 83 -20.74 -17.49 0.80
CA ASP A 83 -21.59 -17.10 -0.32
C ASP A 83 -22.61 -16.04 0.10
N LEU A 84 -22.30 -14.78 -0.10
CA LEU A 84 -23.21 -13.66 0.18
C LEU A 84 -24.39 -13.55 -0.78
N LYS A 85 -24.41 -14.30 -1.89
CA LYS A 85 -25.58 -14.37 -2.77
C LYS A 85 -26.70 -15.24 -2.18
N ASN A 86 -26.32 -16.15 -1.29
CA ASN A 86 -27.26 -16.92 -0.51
C ASN A 86 -27.80 -16.07 0.65
N PRO A 87 -29.15 -15.96 0.85
CA PRO A 87 -29.72 -15.21 1.98
C PRO A 87 -29.14 -15.62 3.35
N LYS A 88 -28.91 -16.92 3.57
CA LYS A 88 -28.26 -17.42 4.80
C LYS A 88 -26.85 -16.85 4.99
N GLY A 89 -26.09 -16.61 3.89
CA GLY A 89 -24.79 -16.00 3.94
C GLY A 89 -24.83 -14.53 4.36
N ALA A 90 -25.85 -13.79 3.89
CA ALA A 90 -26.08 -12.41 4.36
C ALA A 90 -26.41 -12.37 5.87
N ASP A 91 -27.15 -13.33 6.38
CA ASP A 91 -27.49 -13.43 7.80
C ASP A 91 -26.27 -13.84 8.65
N VAL A 92 -25.40 -14.72 8.12
CA VAL A 92 -24.09 -15.00 8.74
C VAL A 92 -23.28 -13.72 8.88
N LEU A 93 -23.15 -12.93 7.82
CA LEU A 93 -22.38 -11.67 7.87
C LEU A 93 -22.99 -10.68 8.88
N LYS A 94 -24.31 -10.52 8.94
CA LYS A 94 -24.98 -9.64 9.92
C LYS A 94 -24.67 -10.06 11.35
N ARG A 95 -24.71 -11.36 11.66
CA ARG A 95 -24.35 -11.87 12.98
C ARG A 95 -22.89 -11.62 13.33
N MET A 96 -21.99 -11.73 12.35
CA MET A 96 -20.58 -11.40 12.53
C MET A 96 -20.38 -9.90 12.79
N VAL A 97 -21.04 -9.04 12.01
CA VAL A 97 -20.99 -7.58 12.16
C VAL A 97 -21.41 -7.11 13.55
N ALA A 98 -22.37 -7.80 14.20
CA ALA A 98 -22.76 -7.49 15.58
C ALA A 98 -21.61 -7.54 16.59
N LYS A 99 -20.51 -8.24 16.28
CA LYS A 99 -19.32 -8.40 17.13
C LYS A 99 -18.04 -7.87 16.50
N ALA A 100 -18.12 -7.20 15.35
CA ALA A 100 -16.97 -6.64 14.65
C ALA A 100 -16.84 -5.13 14.90
N ASP A 101 -15.64 -4.62 14.82
CA ASP A 101 -15.33 -3.19 14.93
C ASP A 101 -15.33 -2.49 13.59
N VAL A 102 -14.81 -3.18 12.58
CA VAL A 102 -14.58 -2.62 11.24
C VAL A 102 -15.05 -3.61 10.19
N LEU A 103 -15.65 -3.10 9.13
CA LEU A 103 -15.87 -3.84 7.90
C LEU A 103 -15.20 -3.07 6.77
N THR A 104 -14.41 -3.75 5.94
CA THR A 104 -13.79 -3.16 4.75
C THR A 104 -14.30 -3.80 3.48
N GLU A 105 -14.59 -3.00 2.45
CA GLU A 105 -15.00 -3.51 1.14
C GLU A 105 -14.46 -2.62 0.00
N ASN A 106 -14.33 -3.20 -1.20
CA ASN A 106 -13.98 -2.47 -2.42
C ASN A 106 -14.81 -2.93 -3.63
N TYR A 107 -16.06 -3.29 -3.37
CA TYR A 107 -17.01 -3.63 -4.42
C TYR A 107 -17.52 -2.38 -5.16
N ARG A 108 -18.14 -2.61 -6.31
CA ARG A 108 -18.87 -1.55 -7.00
C ARG A 108 -20.04 -1.06 -6.13
N ARG A 109 -20.28 0.25 -6.17
CA ARG A 109 -21.42 0.87 -5.48
C ARG A 109 -22.72 0.11 -5.73
N GLY A 110 -23.52 -0.08 -4.70
CA GLY A 110 -24.78 -0.81 -4.76
C GLY A 110 -24.65 -2.33 -4.67
N THR A 111 -23.43 -2.89 -4.66
CA THR A 111 -23.26 -4.35 -4.54
C THR A 111 -23.66 -4.85 -3.16
N MET A 112 -23.20 -4.23 -2.11
CA MET A 112 -23.53 -4.61 -0.73
C MET A 112 -25.01 -4.38 -0.43
N GLU A 113 -25.59 -3.33 -0.97
CA GLU A 113 -27.02 -3.02 -0.87
C GLU A 113 -27.87 -4.12 -1.56
N LYS A 114 -27.49 -4.56 -2.76
CA LYS A 114 -28.15 -5.66 -3.48
C LYS A 114 -28.06 -7.01 -2.76
N LEU A 115 -26.98 -7.22 -2.00
CA LEU A 115 -26.79 -8.40 -1.16
C LEU A 115 -27.53 -8.30 0.18
N GLY A 116 -28.22 -7.21 0.48
CA GLY A 116 -28.95 -6.99 1.72
C GLY A 116 -28.06 -6.74 2.94
N VAL A 117 -26.79 -6.33 2.71
CA VAL A 117 -25.77 -6.08 3.73
C VAL A 117 -25.06 -4.73 3.51
N GLY A 118 -25.76 -3.74 2.93
CA GLY A 118 -25.27 -2.38 2.83
C GLY A 118 -25.17 -1.67 4.19
N TYR A 119 -24.45 -0.55 4.23
CA TYR A 119 -24.19 0.17 5.49
C TYR A 119 -25.45 0.50 6.27
N ASP A 120 -26.52 0.93 5.59
CA ASP A 120 -27.79 1.30 6.26
C ASP A 120 -28.43 0.13 7.01
N VAL A 121 -28.26 -1.10 6.53
CA VAL A 121 -28.67 -2.32 7.21
C VAL A 121 -27.72 -2.65 8.35
N LEU A 122 -26.40 -2.65 8.06
CA LEU A 122 -25.39 -3.09 9.03
C LEU A 122 -25.27 -2.15 10.24
N LYS A 123 -25.48 -0.84 10.06
CA LYS A 123 -25.48 0.13 11.17
C LYS A 123 -26.66 -0.07 12.14
N THR A 124 -27.76 -0.71 11.70
CA THR A 124 -28.85 -1.07 12.62
C THR A 124 -28.50 -2.29 13.48
N VAL A 125 -27.65 -3.18 12.97
CA VAL A 125 -27.12 -4.33 13.70
C VAL A 125 -26.00 -3.91 14.67
N ASN A 126 -25.12 -3.03 14.23
CA ASN A 126 -24.01 -2.51 15.02
C ASN A 126 -23.83 -0.99 14.78
N PRO A 127 -24.44 -0.14 15.63
CA PRO A 127 -24.28 1.32 15.53
C PRO A 127 -22.84 1.83 15.69
N GLY A 128 -21.96 1.01 16.26
CA GLY A 128 -20.53 1.31 16.44
C GLY A 128 -19.66 0.83 15.26
N LEU A 129 -20.23 0.24 14.20
CA LEU A 129 -19.48 -0.28 13.07
C LEU A 129 -18.79 0.82 12.26
N ILE A 130 -17.50 0.68 12.06
CA ILE A 130 -16.74 1.49 11.09
C ILE A 130 -16.80 0.75 9.75
N TYR A 131 -17.37 1.41 8.74
CA TYR A 131 -17.58 0.82 7.42
C TYR A 131 -16.65 1.50 6.41
N ALA A 132 -15.52 0.87 6.10
CA ALA A 132 -14.50 1.43 5.21
C ALA A 132 -14.68 0.94 3.78
N VAL A 133 -14.78 1.89 2.86
CA VAL A 133 -14.97 1.64 1.42
C VAL A 133 -13.79 2.19 0.64
N VAL A 134 -13.26 1.39 -0.30
CA VAL A 134 -12.33 1.85 -1.30
C VAL A 134 -12.96 1.69 -2.68
N SER A 135 -13.28 2.80 -3.34
CA SER A 135 -13.92 2.81 -4.65
C SER A 135 -13.03 3.43 -5.74
N GLY A 136 -13.45 3.40 -6.99
CA GLY A 136 -12.69 4.01 -8.08
C GLY A 136 -12.65 5.55 -8.00
N TYR A 137 -13.83 6.17 -7.70
CA TYR A 137 -14.04 7.62 -7.80
C TYR A 137 -14.73 8.26 -6.59
N GLY A 138 -14.91 7.53 -5.49
CA GLY A 138 -15.72 7.96 -4.35
C GLY A 138 -17.18 7.54 -4.47
N ARG A 139 -17.90 7.57 -3.34
CA ARG A 139 -19.33 7.16 -3.28
C ARG A 139 -20.30 8.28 -3.70
N THR A 140 -19.80 9.48 -3.97
CA THR A 140 -20.57 10.66 -4.36
C THR A 140 -20.03 11.26 -5.66
N GLY A 141 -20.75 12.21 -6.23
CA GLY A 141 -20.36 12.88 -7.47
C GLY A 141 -20.76 12.12 -8.75
N PRO A 142 -20.44 12.71 -9.92
CA PRO A 142 -20.95 12.23 -11.21
C PRO A 142 -20.37 10.87 -11.65
N LEU A 143 -19.28 10.41 -11.05
CA LEU A 143 -18.62 9.15 -11.40
C LEU A 143 -18.77 8.07 -10.32
N ALA A 144 -19.64 8.27 -9.32
CA ALA A 144 -19.77 7.36 -8.17
C ALA A 144 -20.12 5.91 -8.56
N ASP A 145 -20.82 5.70 -9.67
CA ASP A 145 -21.19 4.38 -10.17
C ASP A 145 -20.15 3.77 -11.12
N LYS A 146 -19.09 4.53 -11.44
CA LYS A 146 -18.05 4.06 -12.37
C LYS A 146 -17.01 3.21 -11.64
N GLY A 147 -16.67 2.06 -12.22
CA GLY A 147 -15.56 1.24 -11.74
C GLY A 147 -14.21 1.90 -12.04
N GLY A 148 -13.22 1.61 -11.20
CA GLY A 148 -11.84 2.09 -11.38
C GLY A 148 -10.85 0.96 -11.17
N PHE A 149 -9.67 1.12 -11.78
CA PHE A 149 -8.46 0.35 -11.54
C PHE A 149 -7.30 1.32 -11.38
N ASP A 150 -6.22 0.88 -10.78
CA ASP A 150 -5.03 1.70 -10.54
C ASP A 150 -4.58 2.52 -11.76
N LEU A 151 -4.40 1.87 -12.92
CA LEU A 151 -3.99 2.55 -14.15
C LEU A 151 -4.96 3.68 -14.56
N ILE A 152 -6.26 3.42 -14.43
CA ILE A 152 -7.30 4.40 -14.77
C ILE A 152 -7.24 5.58 -13.80
N ALA A 153 -7.04 5.31 -12.51
CA ALA A 153 -6.91 6.34 -11.47
C ALA A 153 -5.63 7.17 -11.65
N GLN A 154 -4.49 6.56 -11.99
CA GLN A 154 -3.25 7.27 -12.31
C GLN A 154 -3.44 8.23 -13.50
N GLY A 155 -4.13 7.78 -14.55
CA GLY A 155 -4.44 8.63 -15.70
C GLY A 155 -5.38 9.78 -15.33
N PHE A 156 -6.48 9.48 -14.65
CA PHE A 156 -7.49 10.47 -14.25
C PHE A 156 -6.96 11.49 -13.23
N GLY A 157 -6.20 11.01 -12.25
CA GLY A 157 -5.64 11.83 -11.16
C GLY A 157 -4.42 12.67 -11.55
N GLY A 158 -3.99 12.64 -12.81
CA GLY A 158 -2.90 13.47 -13.33
C GLY A 158 -1.50 12.89 -13.19
N LEU A 159 -1.30 11.75 -12.49
CA LEU A 159 0.02 11.17 -12.28
C LEU A 159 0.73 10.81 -13.59
N MET A 160 0.00 10.26 -14.56
CA MET A 160 0.61 9.88 -15.85
C MET A 160 1.04 11.08 -16.69
N SER A 161 0.47 12.26 -16.46
CA SER A 161 0.86 13.48 -17.21
C SER A 161 2.20 14.07 -16.72
N ILE A 162 2.63 13.70 -15.50
CA ILE A 162 3.85 14.20 -14.88
C ILE A 162 4.94 13.12 -14.73
N THR A 163 4.64 11.88 -15.13
CA THR A 163 5.54 10.73 -15.03
C THR A 163 6.14 10.41 -16.40
N GLY A 164 7.47 10.19 -16.45
CA GLY A 164 8.19 9.87 -17.67
C GLY A 164 9.21 10.94 -18.03
N HIS A 165 9.84 10.78 -19.21
CA HIS A 165 10.80 11.73 -19.76
C HIS A 165 10.11 12.81 -20.61
N PRO A 166 10.67 14.04 -20.66
CA PRO A 166 10.15 15.11 -21.53
C PRO A 166 9.99 14.64 -22.99
N GLY A 167 8.84 14.94 -23.59
CA GLY A 167 8.53 14.53 -24.96
C GLY A 167 8.17 13.05 -25.15
N GLY A 168 8.23 12.23 -24.09
CA GLY A 168 7.80 10.83 -24.13
C GLY A 168 6.29 10.65 -24.02
N PRO A 169 5.75 9.45 -24.29
CA PRO A 169 4.35 9.13 -24.07
C PRO A 169 4.01 9.12 -22.57
N PRO A 170 2.72 9.29 -22.20
CA PRO A 170 2.30 9.14 -20.80
C PRO A 170 2.74 7.80 -20.22
N ALA A 171 3.36 7.83 -19.05
CA ALA A 171 3.83 6.63 -18.33
C ALA A 171 3.14 6.51 -16.98
N LYS A 172 2.78 5.27 -16.59
CA LYS A 172 2.37 5.00 -15.23
C LYS A 172 3.59 4.86 -14.32
N THR A 173 3.42 5.01 -13.01
CA THR A 173 4.43 4.56 -12.04
C THR A 173 4.63 3.03 -12.13
N GLY A 174 5.80 2.54 -11.80
CA GLY A 174 6.13 1.11 -11.90
C GLY A 174 5.24 0.19 -11.03
N ASN A 175 4.74 0.72 -9.92
CA ASN A 175 3.85 0.04 -8.98
C ASN A 175 2.40 0.55 -9.09
N PRO A 176 1.41 -0.16 -8.52
CA PRO A 176 0.01 0.29 -8.45
C PRO A 176 -0.16 1.34 -7.33
N VAL A 177 0.41 2.53 -7.52
CA VAL A 177 0.52 3.57 -6.48
C VAL A 177 -0.83 4.08 -5.99
N SER A 178 -1.84 4.15 -6.85
CA SER A 178 -3.19 4.60 -6.46
C SER A 178 -3.87 3.59 -5.55
N ASP A 179 -3.76 2.29 -5.87
CA ASP A 179 -4.28 1.21 -5.04
C ASP A 179 -3.62 1.17 -3.66
N ILE A 180 -2.27 1.19 -3.64
CA ILE A 180 -1.50 1.14 -2.39
C ILE A 180 -1.83 2.35 -1.52
N ASN A 181 -1.83 3.55 -2.11
CA ASN A 181 -2.12 4.78 -1.36
C ASN A 181 -3.57 4.83 -0.86
N ALA A 182 -4.54 4.38 -1.67
CA ALA A 182 -5.94 4.29 -1.23
C ALA A 182 -6.10 3.33 -0.04
N GLY A 183 -5.39 2.20 -0.05
CA GLY A 183 -5.35 1.27 1.08
C GLY A 183 -4.75 1.90 2.35
N ILE A 184 -3.66 2.66 2.21
CA ILE A 184 -3.02 3.40 3.33
C ILE A 184 -3.99 4.46 3.88
N LEU A 185 -4.61 5.26 3.01
CA LEU A 185 -5.57 6.29 3.40
C LEU A 185 -6.82 5.70 4.06
N SER A 186 -7.32 4.57 3.55
CA SER A 186 -8.42 3.84 4.17
C SER A 186 -8.06 3.36 5.58
N CYS A 187 -6.86 2.81 5.76
CA CYS A 187 -6.35 2.44 7.08
C CYS A 187 -6.27 3.65 8.02
N LEU A 188 -5.70 4.78 7.56
CA LEU A 188 -5.65 6.03 8.32
C LEU A 188 -7.06 6.50 8.72
N GLY A 189 -8.02 6.46 7.80
CA GLY A 189 -9.41 6.79 8.06
C GLY A 189 -10.06 5.87 9.09
N VAL A 190 -9.79 4.56 9.02
CA VAL A 190 -10.26 3.58 10.01
C VAL A 190 -9.70 3.89 11.40
N LEU A 191 -8.40 4.18 11.51
CA LEU A 191 -7.78 4.55 12.80
C LEU A 191 -8.39 5.81 13.38
N ALA A 192 -8.60 6.85 12.57
CA ALA A 192 -9.26 8.08 13.00
C ALA A 192 -10.71 7.82 13.46
N ALA A 193 -11.45 6.98 12.73
CA ALA A 193 -12.82 6.60 13.08
C ALA A 193 -12.90 5.75 14.37
N LEU A 194 -11.90 4.89 14.63
CA LEU A 194 -11.78 4.14 15.90
C LEU A 194 -11.58 5.09 17.08
N ILE A 195 -10.72 6.10 16.93
CA ILE A 195 -10.49 7.13 17.95
C ILE A 195 -11.76 7.92 18.23
N GLU A 196 -12.47 8.35 17.17
CA GLU A 196 -13.73 9.10 17.32
C GLU A 196 -14.83 8.23 17.94
N ARG A 197 -14.92 6.97 17.56
CA ARG A 197 -15.85 6.01 18.17
C ARG A 197 -15.61 5.85 19.67
N GLY A 198 -14.34 5.88 20.10
CA GLY A 198 -13.99 5.84 21.52
C GLY A 198 -14.59 6.98 22.34
N LYS A 199 -14.90 8.12 21.71
CA LYS A 199 -15.54 9.28 22.33
C LYS A 199 -17.06 9.26 22.17
N SER A 200 -17.55 9.00 20.95
CA SER A 200 -18.95 9.12 20.58
C SER A 200 -19.79 7.86 20.78
N GLY A 201 -19.12 6.69 20.89
CA GLY A 201 -19.77 5.37 20.87
C GLY A 201 -20.34 4.97 19.50
N ARG A 202 -20.19 5.81 18.46
CA ARG A 202 -20.80 5.59 17.13
C ARG A 202 -19.75 5.33 16.06
N GLY A 203 -20.09 4.39 15.16
CA GLY A 203 -19.34 4.15 13.94
C GLY A 203 -19.76 5.11 12.82
N GLN A 204 -19.06 4.99 11.68
CA GLN A 204 -19.31 5.80 10.50
C GLN A 204 -18.80 5.14 9.22
N ILE A 205 -19.14 5.72 8.07
CA ILE A 205 -18.49 5.37 6.79
C ILE A 205 -17.14 6.09 6.71
N VAL A 206 -16.12 5.36 6.28
CA VAL A 206 -14.84 5.88 5.81
C VAL A 206 -14.80 5.64 4.30
N ASP A 207 -14.94 6.69 3.52
CA ASP A 207 -14.99 6.65 2.04
C ASP A 207 -13.67 7.15 1.46
N THR A 208 -12.98 6.29 0.73
CA THR A 208 -11.74 6.60 0.01
C THR A 208 -11.85 6.15 -1.43
N SER A 209 -11.11 6.81 -2.33
CA SER A 209 -11.09 6.39 -3.73
C SER A 209 -9.68 6.36 -4.31
N LEU A 210 -9.52 5.55 -5.36
CA LEU A 210 -8.28 5.47 -6.12
C LEU A 210 -7.96 6.82 -6.79
N MET A 211 -8.97 7.53 -7.29
CA MET A 211 -8.82 8.84 -7.89
C MET A 211 -8.24 9.86 -6.91
N GLU A 212 -8.85 9.98 -5.72
CA GLU A 212 -8.40 10.91 -4.70
C GLU A 212 -7.00 10.56 -4.19
N ALA A 213 -6.72 9.27 -4.03
CA ALA A 213 -5.41 8.76 -3.67
C ALA A 213 -4.34 9.09 -4.72
N ALA A 214 -4.68 9.05 -6.03
CA ALA A 214 -3.80 9.48 -7.10
C ALA A 214 -3.57 10.99 -7.08
N MET A 215 -4.63 11.79 -6.96
CA MET A 215 -4.54 13.24 -6.92
C MET A 215 -3.71 13.74 -5.73
N GLN A 216 -3.82 13.10 -4.57
CA GLN A 216 -3.04 13.45 -3.39
C GLN A 216 -1.52 13.34 -3.62
N GLN A 217 -1.07 12.45 -4.51
CA GLN A 217 0.36 12.31 -4.86
C GLN A 217 0.90 13.48 -5.70
N THR A 218 0.06 14.42 -6.14
CA THR A 218 0.45 15.53 -7.02
C THR A 218 0.68 16.85 -6.29
N TYR A 219 0.91 16.89 -4.99
CA TYR A 219 0.98 18.11 -4.18
C TYR A 219 1.84 19.24 -4.80
N TRP A 220 3.05 18.94 -5.25
CA TRP A 220 3.93 19.94 -5.85
C TRP A 220 3.41 20.47 -7.17
N GLN A 221 2.96 19.58 -8.04
CA GLN A 221 2.46 19.94 -9.36
C GLN A 221 1.10 20.64 -9.26
N ALA A 222 0.26 20.22 -8.32
CA ALA A 222 -0.99 20.90 -8.00
C ALA A 222 -0.74 22.31 -7.46
N ALA A 223 0.23 22.51 -6.56
CA ALA A 223 0.61 23.83 -6.07
C ALA A 223 1.13 24.73 -7.20
N MET A 224 1.94 24.21 -8.11
CA MET A 224 2.41 24.96 -9.28
C MET A 224 1.24 25.36 -10.19
N PHE A 225 0.32 24.45 -10.48
CA PHE A 225 -0.87 24.75 -11.28
C PHE A 225 -1.76 25.81 -10.63
N PHE A 226 -2.05 25.68 -9.33
CA PHE A 226 -2.88 26.66 -8.62
C PHE A 226 -2.24 28.06 -8.58
N ALA A 227 -0.91 28.13 -8.53
CA ALA A 227 -0.20 29.41 -8.50
C ALA A 227 -0.05 30.06 -9.87
N THR A 228 0.05 29.28 -10.95
CA THR A 228 0.44 29.80 -12.27
C THR A 228 -0.59 29.58 -13.38
N GLY A 229 -1.56 28.68 -13.16
CA GLY A 229 -2.47 28.19 -14.20
C GLY A 229 -1.83 27.25 -15.22
N VAL A 230 -0.54 26.89 -15.05
CA VAL A 230 0.21 26.07 -16.00
C VAL A 230 0.40 24.66 -15.44
N SER A 231 -0.05 23.64 -16.19
CA SER A 231 0.18 22.24 -15.84
C SER A 231 1.63 21.84 -16.08
N ALA A 232 2.24 21.19 -15.09
CA ALA A 232 3.56 20.59 -15.24
C ALA A 232 3.51 19.40 -16.20
N GLY A 233 4.60 19.19 -16.95
CA GLY A 233 4.84 17.99 -17.75
C GLY A 233 5.80 17.01 -17.03
N PRO A 234 6.12 15.88 -17.68
CA PRO A 234 7.09 14.91 -17.18
C PRO A 234 8.50 15.50 -17.18
N GLY A 235 9.22 15.30 -16.08
CA GLY A 235 10.57 15.84 -15.87
C GLY A 235 11.67 14.77 -15.69
N GLY A 236 11.41 13.52 -16.05
CA GLY A 236 12.32 12.41 -15.74
C GLY A 236 12.46 12.21 -14.24
N SER A 237 13.68 12.13 -13.76
CA SER A 237 14.00 12.05 -12.32
C SER A 237 14.19 13.43 -11.66
N ALA A 238 14.12 14.53 -12.44
CA ALA A 238 14.45 15.86 -11.93
C ALA A 238 13.32 16.45 -11.09
N HIS A 239 13.71 17.06 -9.96
CA HIS A 239 12.77 17.82 -9.13
C HIS A 239 12.29 19.08 -9.86
N PRO A 240 10.97 19.39 -9.83
CA PRO A 240 10.42 20.50 -10.61
C PRO A 240 10.87 21.89 -10.13
N LEU A 241 11.30 22.04 -8.88
CA LEU A 241 11.55 23.35 -8.26
C LEU A 241 12.99 23.58 -7.79
N THR A 242 13.87 22.55 -7.83
CA THR A 242 15.26 22.67 -7.34
C THR A 242 16.25 21.94 -8.24
N ALA A 243 17.46 22.49 -8.38
CA ALA A 243 18.57 21.92 -9.15
C ALA A 243 19.92 22.18 -8.46
N PRO A 244 20.85 21.17 -8.47
CA PRO A 244 20.69 19.82 -8.95
C PRO A 244 19.95 18.94 -7.94
N TYR A 245 18.85 18.30 -8.35
CA TYR A 245 18.12 17.33 -7.56
C TYR A 245 17.48 16.30 -8.51
N GLN A 246 18.24 15.29 -8.88
CA GLN A 246 17.84 14.24 -9.82
C GLN A 246 18.82 13.07 -9.81
N ALA A 247 18.55 12.04 -10.60
CA ALA A 247 19.48 10.97 -10.89
C ALA A 247 20.46 11.39 -12.00
N PHE A 248 21.74 11.08 -11.82
CA PHE A 248 22.83 11.33 -12.75
C PHE A 248 23.53 10.02 -13.09
N LYS A 249 24.04 9.91 -14.32
CA LYS A 249 24.77 8.75 -14.79
C LYS A 249 26.18 8.69 -14.18
N THR A 250 26.60 7.49 -13.80
CA THR A 250 27.94 7.18 -13.31
C THR A 250 28.61 6.14 -14.23
N ALA A 251 29.81 5.69 -13.89
CA ALA A 251 30.50 4.66 -14.68
C ALA A 251 29.72 3.34 -14.81
N ASN A 252 28.88 2.99 -13.83
CA ASN A 252 28.22 1.68 -13.77
C ASN A 252 26.74 1.71 -13.38
N GLY A 253 26.08 2.88 -13.41
CA GLY A 253 24.68 3.01 -13.02
C GLY A 253 24.22 4.45 -12.88
N TYR A 254 23.40 4.72 -11.88
CA TYR A 254 22.88 6.04 -11.58
C TYR A 254 23.03 6.38 -10.10
N LEU A 255 23.26 7.66 -9.84
CA LEU A 255 23.38 8.25 -8.51
C LEU A 255 22.38 9.41 -8.37
N ASN A 256 21.51 9.36 -7.37
CA ASN A 256 20.72 10.52 -6.98
C ASN A 256 21.56 11.52 -6.19
N ILE A 257 21.48 12.80 -6.55
CA ILE A 257 22.13 13.90 -5.80
C ILE A 257 21.06 14.89 -5.34
N GLY A 258 21.07 15.22 -4.05
CA GLY A 258 20.17 16.15 -3.40
C GLY A 258 20.77 17.54 -3.15
N GLY A 259 21.19 18.24 -4.21
CA GLY A 259 21.68 19.63 -4.12
C GLY A 259 20.55 20.67 -3.93
N ALA A 260 19.54 20.34 -3.12
CA ALA A 260 18.25 21.04 -3.06
C ALA A 260 18.30 22.48 -2.49
N ASN A 261 19.35 22.88 -1.79
CA ASN A 261 19.54 24.23 -1.27
C ASN A 261 20.93 24.76 -1.65
N GLN A 262 21.15 26.05 -1.46
CA GLN A 262 22.40 26.70 -1.89
C GLN A 262 23.64 26.07 -1.24
N ALA A 263 23.60 25.77 0.06
CA ALA A 263 24.74 25.16 0.76
C ALA A 263 25.04 23.73 0.26
N ASN A 264 24.03 22.94 -0.09
CA ASN A 264 24.23 21.63 -0.70
C ASN A 264 24.77 21.74 -2.14
N TRP A 265 24.28 22.70 -2.91
CA TRP A 265 24.82 22.98 -4.24
C TRP A 265 26.31 23.33 -4.20
N GLU A 266 26.70 24.23 -3.32
CA GLU A 266 28.11 24.64 -3.16
C GLU A 266 28.98 23.44 -2.79
N ARG A 267 28.52 22.58 -1.90
CA ARG A 267 29.22 21.33 -1.56
C ARG A 267 29.29 20.35 -2.74
N VAL A 268 28.23 20.26 -3.57
CA VAL A 268 28.29 19.45 -4.80
C VAL A 268 29.39 19.94 -5.72
N ALA A 269 29.44 21.25 -6.00
CA ALA A 269 30.47 21.85 -6.84
C ALA A 269 31.89 21.57 -6.30
N GLU A 270 32.12 21.78 -5.00
CA GLU A 270 33.40 21.49 -4.35
C GLU A 270 33.75 20.00 -4.40
N THR A 271 32.80 19.12 -4.13
CA THR A 271 33.00 17.66 -4.13
C THR A 271 33.38 17.13 -5.51
N LEU A 272 32.82 17.72 -6.55
CA LEU A 272 33.13 17.38 -7.94
C LEU A 272 34.48 18.02 -8.43
N GLY A 273 35.11 18.87 -7.62
CA GLY A 273 36.37 19.54 -7.96
C GLY A 273 36.19 20.82 -8.76
N HIS A 274 35.00 21.39 -8.79
CA HIS A 274 34.65 22.58 -9.55
C HIS A 274 34.11 23.72 -8.68
N PRO A 275 34.92 24.25 -7.73
CA PRO A 275 34.51 25.34 -6.86
C PRO A 275 34.10 26.61 -7.63
N GLU A 276 34.58 26.80 -8.85
CA GLU A 276 34.23 27.91 -9.74
C GLU A 276 32.79 27.90 -10.19
N TRP A 277 32.12 26.75 -10.17
CA TRP A 277 30.68 26.67 -10.51
C TRP A 277 29.81 27.45 -9.53
N LYS A 278 30.30 27.71 -8.30
CA LYS A 278 29.53 28.49 -7.30
C LYS A 278 29.33 29.94 -7.71
N THR A 279 30.26 30.49 -8.49
CA THR A 279 30.22 31.87 -8.99
C THR A 279 29.96 31.97 -10.49
N ASP A 280 29.69 30.83 -11.16
CA ASP A 280 29.31 30.82 -12.56
C ASP A 280 27.91 31.46 -12.71
N PRO A 281 27.78 32.50 -13.55
CA PRO A 281 26.48 33.16 -13.77
C PRO A 281 25.33 32.23 -14.19
N ARG A 282 25.65 31.07 -14.73
CA ARG A 282 24.65 30.04 -15.12
C ARG A 282 24.11 29.27 -13.92
N PHE A 283 24.79 29.30 -12.75
CA PHE A 283 24.48 28.43 -11.61
C PHE A 283 24.40 29.16 -10.27
N GLU A 284 24.53 30.48 -10.25
CA GLU A 284 24.64 31.33 -9.07
C GLU A 284 23.53 31.08 -8.03
N ASN A 285 22.29 30.94 -8.48
CA ASN A 285 21.16 30.69 -7.61
C ASN A 285 20.21 29.62 -8.19
N ASN A 286 19.27 29.14 -7.37
CA ASN A 286 18.40 28.05 -7.77
C ASN A 286 17.54 28.34 -9.02
N THR A 287 17.05 29.58 -9.16
CA THR A 287 16.21 29.96 -10.32
C THR A 287 17.01 29.87 -11.62
N ILE A 288 18.24 30.36 -11.58
CA ILE A 288 19.14 30.32 -12.74
C ILE A 288 19.59 28.89 -13.02
N ARG A 289 19.90 28.11 -11.98
CA ARG A 289 20.25 26.68 -12.15
C ARG A 289 19.11 25.87 -12.79
N LEU A 290 17.86 26.11 -12.37
CA LEU A 290 16.68 25.46 -12.98
C LEU A 290 16.57 25.80 -14.47
N ALA A 291 16.79 27.05 -14.86
CA ALA A 291 16.75 27.48 -16.25
C ALA A 291 17.90 26.84 -17.08
N ASN A 292 19.03 26.53 -16.43
CA ASN A 292 20.21 25.92 -17.05
C ASN A 292 20.40 24.43 -16.67
N ARG A 293 19.31 23.76 -16.22
CA ARG A 293 19.38 22.39 -15.68
C ARG A 293 20.08 21.39 -16.60
N GLU A 294 19.76 21.41 -17.89
CA GLU A 294 20.34 20.47 -18.86
C GLU A 294 21.85 20.70 -19.08
N VAL A 295 22.29 21.95 -18.98
CA VAL A 295 23.72 22.27 -19.05
C VAL A 295 24.43 21.76 -17.78
N LEU A 296 23.83 22.01 -16.61
CA LEU A 296 24.35 21.56 -15.33
C LEU A 296 24.41 20.03 -15.25
N GLU A 297 23.37 19.33 -15.72
CA GLU A 297 23.31 17.88 -15.80
C GLU A 297 24.50 17.31 -16.58
N ARG A 298 24.74 17.81 -17.79
CA ARG A 298 25.86 17.36 -18.62
C ARG A 298 27.22 17.59 -17.96
N LEU A 299 27.40 18.71 -17.28
CA LEU A 299 28.66 19.00 -16.58
C LEU A 299 28.86 18.06 -15.38
N ILE A 300 27.83 17.84 -14.57
CA ILE A 300 27.89 16.89 -13.45
C ILE A 300 28.15 15.47 -13.93
N GLU A 301 27.46 15.00 -14.98
CA GLU A 301 27.66 13.66 -15.52
C GLU A 301 29.05 13.46 -16.14
N ALA A 302 29.64 14.52 -16.73
CA ALA A 302 30.99 14.46 -17.24
C ALA A 302 32.01 14.12 -16.14
N GLU A 303 31.80 14.55 -14.91
CA GLU A 303 32.61 14.18 -13.77
C GLU A 303 32.23 12.81 -13.19
N LEU A 304 30.93 12.54 -13.08
CA LEU A 304 30.45 11.33 -12.42
C LEU A 304 30.80 10.04 -13.18
N ILE A 305 30.97 10.10 -14.49
CA ILE A 305 31.30 8.94 -15.33
C ILE A 305 32.69 8.35 -15.01
N HIS A 306 33.57 9.07 -14.30
CA HIS A 306 34.92 8.64 -13.99
C HIS A 306 35.02 7.69 -12.79
N LYS A 307 33.96 7.50 -12.02
CA LYS A 307 33.91 6.57 -10.88
C LYS A 307 32.61 5.80 -10.86
N THR A 308 32.61 4.68 -10.16
CA THR A 308 31.40 3.89 -9.89
C THR A 308 30.46 4.62 -8.93
N THR A 309 29.20 4.23 -8.93
CA THR A 309 28.18 4.74 -7.99
C THR A 309 28.63 4.61 -6.54
N ALA A 310 29.20 3.45 -6.16
CA ALA A 310 29.67 3.20 -4.80
C ALA A 310 30.84 4.11 -4.39
N GLU A 311 31.81 4.32 -5.28
CA GLU A 311 32.93 5.23 -5.04
C GLU A 311 32.45 6.67 -4.85
N TRP A 312 31.50 7.14 -5.67
CA TRP A 312 30.92 8.47 -5.51
C TRP A 312 30.12 8.63 -4.23
N ILE A 313 29.33 7.64 -3.81
CA ILE A 313 28.62 7.67 -2.53
C ILE A 313 29.62 7.85 -1.39
N ALA A 314 30.72 7.09 -1.38
CA ALA A 314 31.76 7.23 -0.35
C ALA A 314 32.43 8.63 -0.32
N VAL A 315 32.49 9.31 -1.47
CA VAL A 315 32.98 10.71 -1.54
C VAL A 315 31.92 11.68 -1.01
N PHE A 316 30.67 11.55 -1.44
CA PHE A 316 29.59 12.44 -1.02
C PHE A 316 29.25 12.30 0.47
N ASP A 317 29.32 11.08 1.03
CA ASP A 317 29.15 10.85 2.47
C ASP A 317 30.16 11.64 3.31
N LYS A 318 31.42 11.72 2.86
CA LYS A 318 32.47 12.48 3.55
C LYS A 318 32.25 13.99 3.51
N THR A 319 31.63 14.49 2.45
CA THR A 319 31.39 15.92 2.25
C THR A 319 29.99 16.36 2.74
N GLY A 320 29.15 15.40 3.17
CA GLY A 320 27.82 15.66 3.70
C GLY A 320 26.82 16.14 2.64
N VAL A 321 27.02 15.79 1.37
CA VAL A 321 26.06 15.98 0.30
C VAL A 321 25.09 14.82 0.31
N PRO A 322 23.76 15.04 0.41
CA PRO A 322 22.78 13.96 0.28
C PRO A 322 22.87 13.31 -1.10
N ALA A 323 23.30 12.06 -1.13
CA ALA A 323 23.41 11.26 -2.36
C ALA A 323 23.03 9.79 -2.06
N GLY A 324 22.60 9.07 -3.08
CA GLY A 324 22.23 7.67 -2.92
C GLY A 324 22.08 6.94 -4.26
N PRO A 325 22.23 5.61 -4.28
CA PRO A 325 22.13 4.83 -5.51
C PRO A 325 20.69 4.72 -5.99
N VAL A 326 20.52 4.37 -7.26
CA VAL A 326 19.25 3.87 -7.78
C VAL A 326 19.33 2.34 -7.75
N HIS A 327 18.73 1.76 -6.72
CA HIS A 327 18.72 0.31 -6.51
C HIS A 327 17.66 -0.40 -7.38
N THR A 328 17.97 -1.62 -7.78
CA THR A 328 16.96 -2.61 -8.18
C THR A 328 16.15 -3.06 -6.96
N ILE A 329 15.01 -3.73 -7.19
CA ILE A 329 14.20 -4.30 -6.09
C ILE A 329 15.00 -5.33 -5.29
N GLU A 330 15.84 -6.13 -5.95
CA GLU A 330 16.72 -7.10 -5.28
C GLU A 330 17.72 -6.40 -4.35
N GLU A 331 18.45 -5.42 -4.87
CA GLU A 331 19.42 -4.66 -4.07
C GLU A 331 18.77 -3.95 -2.88
N ALA A 332 17.59 -3.34 -3.09
CA ALA A 332 16.85 -2.68 -2.01
C ALA A 332 16.41 -3.65 -0.93
N LEU A 333 15.86 -4.83 -1.28
CA LEU A 333 15.36 -5.82 -0.33
C LEU A 333 16.48 -6.61 0.37
N THR A 334 17.67 -6.69 -0.21
CA THR A 334 18.84 -7.36 0.40
C THR A 334 19.76 -6.39 1.12
N HIS A 335 19.51 -5.09 1.03
CA HIS A 335 20.35 -4.07 1.65
C HIS A 335 20.36 -4.20 3.19
N PRO A 336 21.55 -4.12 3.85
CA PRO A 336 21.66 -4.25 5.31
C PRO A 336 20.71 -3.33 6.09
N GLN A 337 20.50 -2.09 5.62
CA GLN A 337 19.57 -1.16 6.25
C GLN A 337 18.11 -1.64 6.16
N ALA A 338 17.70 -2.23 5.03
CA ALA A 338 16.35 -2.78 4.88
C ALA A 338 16.13 -3.99 5.82
N LEU A 339 17.13 -4.86 5.92
CA LEU A 339 17.10 -6.01 6.83
C LEU A 339 17.10 -5.58 8.29
N ALA A 340 17.97 -4.62 8.67
CA ALA A 340 18.01 -4.06 10.03
C ALA A 340 16.69 -3.35 10.42
N ARG A 341 15.95 -2.83 9.43
CA ARG A 341 14.62 -2.24 9.61
C ARG A 341 13.49 -3.25 9.46
N GLU A 342 13.81 -4.55 9.35
CA GLU A 342 12.84 -5.65 9.20
C GLU A 342 11.85 -5.40 8.05
N MET A 343 12.36 -4.86 6.93
CA MET A 343 11.54 -4.62 5.75
C MET A 343 11.33 -5.87 4.89
N VAL A 344 11.99 -6.98 5.24
CA VAL A 344 11.72 -8.33 4.72
C VAL A 344 11.24 -9.21 5.85
N VAL A 345 10.07 -9.81 5.69
CA VAL A 345 9.46 -10.71 6.65
C VAL A 345 9.28 -12.09 6.02
N GLU A 346 9.36 -13.12 6.85
CA GLU A 346 9.22 -14.50 6.43
C GLU A 346 8.07 -15.18 7.17
N SER A 347 7.34 -16.04 6.46
CA SER A 347 6.32 -16.92 7.03
C SER A 347 6.34 -18.26 6.33
N VAL A 348 5.88 -19.32 6.98
CA VAL A 348 5.82 -20.67 6.39
C VAL A 348 4.36 -20.97 6.04
N HIS A 349 4.06 -20.95 4.75
CA HIS A 349 2.73 -21.31 4.24
C HIS A 349 2.63 -22.83 4.02
N PRO A 350 1.52 -23.49 4.40
CA PRO A 350 1.41 -24.95 4.30
C PRO A 350 1.70 -25.52 2.92
N GLN A 351 1.24 -24.86 1.86
CA GLN A 351 1.47 -25.29 0.47
C GLN A 351 2.67 -24.60 -0.17
N ALA A 352 2.80 -23.28 -0.03
CA ALA A 352 3.86 -22.52 -0.71
C ALA A 352 5.25 -22.71 -0.07
N GLY A 353 5.33 -23.17 1.18
CA GLY A 353 6.58 -23.25 1.92
C GLY A 353 7.01 -21.89 2.45
N LEU A 354 8.31 -21.57 2.41
CA LEU A 354 8.83 -20.28 2.86
C LEU A 354 8.39 -19.16 1.92
N VAL A 355 7.67 -18.19 2.46
CA VAL A 355 7.20 -17.00 1.76
C VAL A 355 7.85 -15.76 2.37
N LYS A 356 8.46 -14.94 1.53
CA LYS A 356 8.99 -13.62 1.90
C LYS A 356 8.03 -12.52 1.46
N GLY A 357 7.91 -11.48 2.28
CA GLY A 357 7.08 -10.32 1.96
C GLY A 357 7.69 -9.03 2.49
N VAL A 358 7.16 -7.90 2.02
CA VAL A 358 7.58 -6.58 2.51
C VAL A 358 7.03 -6.36 3.91
N GLY A 359 7.91 -6.03 4.86
CA GLY A 359 7.57 -5.79 6.27
C GLY A 359 6.77 -4.50 6.48
N PHE A 360 6.13 -4.40 7.63
CA PHE A 360 5.39 -3.19 8.01
C PHE A 360 6.36 -2.03 8.27
N PRO A 361 6.19 -0.87 7.61
CA PRO A 361 7.18 0.22 7.67
C PRO A 361 7.12 1.04 8.96
N VAL A 362 6.01 1.00 9.71
CA VAL A 362 5.87 1.72 10.98
C VAL A 362 6.39 0.87 12.12
N LYS A 363 7.21 1.44 12.99
CA LYS A 363 7.78 0.78 14.18
C LYS A 363 7.27 1.47 15.44
N PHE A 364 6.77 0.70 16.38
CA PHE A 364 6.29 1.17 17.69
C PHE A 364 7.34 0.84 18.76
N SER A 365 7.71 1.81 19.59
CA SER A 365 8.73 1.63 20.63
C SER A 365 8.25 0.72 21.77
N GLU A 366 6.96 0.76 22.09
CA GLU A 366 6.35 0.07 23.23
C GLU A 366 5.64 -1.24 22.85
N GLN A 367 5.51 -1.51 21.57
CA GLN A 367 4.74 -2.65 21.08
C GLN A 367 5.65 -3.61 20.30
N PRO A 368 5.72 -4.88 20.70
CA PRO A 368 6.44 -5.87 19.91
C PRO A 368 5.78 -6.03 18.53
N ARG A 369 6.59 -6.33 17.53
CA ARG A 369 6.07 -6.64 16.22
C ARG A 369 5.17 -7.87 16.27
N THR A 370 4.03 -7.83 15.59
CA THR A 370 3.19 -9.00 15.34
C THR A 370 3.98 -10.01 14.49
N PRO A 371 4.17 -11.26 14.95
CA PRO A 371 4.80 -12.29 14.13
C PRO A 371 4.06 -12.48 12.80
N ALA A 372 4.80 -12.68 11.71
CA ALA A 372 4.19 -12.89 10.42
C ALA A 372 3.54 -14.29 10.35
N MET A 373 2.21 -14.32 10.27
CA MET A 373 1.46 -15.52 9.91
C MET A 373 1.34 -15.62 8.39
N PRO A 374 1.33 -16.81 7.80
CA PRO A 374 1.12 -16.96 6.36
C PRO A 374 -0.28 -16.47 5.95
N ALA A 375 -0.45 -16.18 4.67
CA ALA A 375 -1.77 -15.92 4.11
C ALA A 375 -2.66 -17.16 4.24
N PRO A 376 -3.98 -17.01 4.46
CA PRO A 376 -4.85 -18.16 4.65
C PRO A 376 -5.18 -18.88 3.34
N GLY A 377 -5.39 -20.20 3.41
CA GLY A 377 -6.16 -20.93 2.42
C GLY A 377 -7.61 -20.43 2.34
N LEU A 378 -8.28 -20.65 1.21
CA LEU A 378 -9.68 -20.29 1.05
C LEU A 378 -10.53 -21.11 2.03
N GLY A 379 -11.24 -20.45 2.95
CA GLY A 379 -12.07 -21.12 3.95
C GLY A 379 -11.30 -21.81 5.09
N GLN A 380 -9.98 -21.67 5.15
CA GLN A 380 -9.15 -22.38 6.12
C GLN A 380 -9.58 -22.20 7.57
N HIS A 381 -10.11 -21.06 7.94
CA HIS A 381 -10.47 -20.76 9.33
C HIS A 381 -11.99 -20.63 9.53
N THR A 382 -12.80 -21.06 8.56
CA THR A 382 -14.26 -20.86 8.58
C THR A 382 -14.91 -21.37 9.85
N VAL A 383 -14.69 -22.63 10.20
CA VAL A 383 -15.32 -23.26 11.38
C VAL A 383 -14.86 -22.60 12.68
N GLN A 384 -13.55 -22.36 12.82
CA GLN A 384 -13.00 -21.70 13.98
C GLN A 384 -13.60 -20.30 14.17
N VAL A 385 -13.58 -19.49 13.11
CA VAL A 385 -14.13 -18.12 13.14
C VAL A 385 -15.61 -18.10 13.49
N LEU A 386 -16.42 -18.95 12.85
CA LEU A 386 -17.84 -19.00 13.14
C LEU A 386 -18.14 -19.35 14.60
N ARG A 387 -17.41 -20.32 15.18
CA ARG A 387 -17.52 -20.63 16.62
C ARG A 387 -17.20 -19.43 17.52
N GLU A 388 -16.14 -18.69 17.23
CA GLU A 388 -15.76 -17.47 17.97
C GLU A 388 -16.83 -16.37 17.87
N PHE A 389 -17.55 -16.33 16.75
CA PHE A 389 -18.68 -15.43 16.58
C PHE A 389 -19.98 -15.98 17.18
N GLY A 390 -19.97 -17.16 17.78
CA GLY A 390 -21.07 -17.74 18.57
C GLY A 390 -22.06 -18.54 17.74
N PHE A 391 -21.63 -19.10 16.60
CA PHE A 391 -22.41 -20.11 15.89
C PHE A 391 -22.21 -21.47 16.56
N ARG A 392 -23.28 -22.23 16.71
CA ARG A 392 -23.21 -23.59 17.24
C ARG A 392 -22.71 -24.56 16.17
N ASP A 393 -22.20 -25.71 16.58
CA ASP A 393 -21.65 -26.71 15.67
C ASP A 393 -22.70 -27.29 14.72
N ASP A 394 -23.96 -27.44 15.18
CA ASP A 394 -25.08 -27.85 14.33
C ASP A 394 -25.39 -26.80 13.25
N GLU A 395 -25.43 -25.51 13.59
CA GLU A 395 -25.61 -24.41 12.63
C GLU A 395 -24.49 -24.37 11.59
N ILE A 396 -23.24 -24.56 12.03
CA ILE A 396 -22.07 -24.57 11.13
C ILE A 396 -22.16 -25.77 10.17
N THR A 397 -22.54 -26.95 10.66
CA THR A 397 -22.71 -28.15 9.84
C THR A 397 -23.77 -27.94 8.75
N ASP A 398 -24.89 -27.32 9.11
CA ASP A 398 -25.94 -26.98 8.14
C ASP A 398 -25.47 -25.98 7.10
N LEU A 399 -24.74 -24.93 7.51
CA LEU A 399 -24.19 -23.92 6.59
C LEU A 399 -23.16 -24.51 5.60
N VAL A 400 -22.35 -25.48 6.03
CA VAL A 400 -21.42 -26.21 5.17
C VAL A 400 -22.20 -27.12 4.20
N SER A 401 -23.17 -27.90 4.70
CA SER A 401 -23.99 -28.80 3.89
C SER A 401 -24.77 -28.03 2.80
N ASP A 402 -25.26 -26.86 3.13
CA ASP A 402 -26.00 -25.97 2.21
C ASP A 402 -25.04 -25.17 1.29
N LYS A 403 -23.72 -25.37 1.39
CA LYS A 403 -22.68 -24.65 0.63
C LYS A 403 -22.73 -23.13 0.80
N VAL A 404 -23.25 -22.65 1.92
CA VAL A 404 -23.25 -21.23 2.30
C VAL A 404 -21.87 -20.80 2.74
N VAL A 405 -21.14 -21.69 3.42
CA VAL A 405 -19.74 -21.51 3.82
C VAL A 405 -18.89 -22.67 3.33
N LEU A 406 -17.59 -22.43 3.20
CA LEU A 406 -16.61 -23.46 2.85
C LEU A 406 -15.81 -23.83 4.10
N ASP A 407 -15.83 -25.10 4.48
CA ASP A 407 -14.89 -25.68 5.43
C ASP A 407 -13.70 -26.27 4.67
N ALA A 408 -12.51 -25.74 4.91
CA ALA A 408 -11.25 -26.23 4.37
C ALA A 408 -10.18 -26.34 5.49
N SER A 409 -10.64 -26.57 6.74
CA SER A 409 -9.79 -26.77 7.91
C SER A 409 -8.98 -28.08 7.88
#